data_ac17fa08412a408a94d8e6c5412c4577
#
_entry.id   ac17fa08412a408a94d8e6c5412c4577
#
_cell.length_a   1.000
_cell.length_b   1.000
_cell.length_c   1.000
_cell.angle_alpha   90.00
_cell.angle_beta   90.00
_cell.angle_gamma   90.00
#
_symmetry.space_group_name_H-M   'P 1'
#
loop_
_entity.id
_entity.type
_entity.pdbx_description
1 polymer ?
#
loop_
_entity_poly.entity_id
_entity_poly.type
_entity_poly.pdbx_seq_one_letter_code
_entity_poly.pdbx_strand_id
1 'polypeptide(L)'
;MRLGSLTFIIAALFLVSACETMDEKGGADTSGLKAKTYDSKSFYVAPGTARDFVVXVGDRVFFALDKSSLSSESRSMLEKQIAWLKKYGGVNVVVEGHCDERGTREYNLALGERRANAVKDFLVAMGISPNRVKVISYGKERPAALGHNEXSWKQNRRAVTVLAGS
;
A
#
# COMPACT_ATOMS: atom_id res chain seq x y z
N MET A 1 18.19 33.31 68.07
CA MET A 1 18.48 31.93 68.57
C MET A 1 18.74 31.08 67.37
N ARG A 2 19.97 30.93 67.03
CA ARG A 2 20.97 29.92 67.31
C ARG A 2 20.57 28.53 66.78
N LEU A 3 21.28 28.11 65.80
CA LEU A 3 22.07 26.92 65.54
C LEU A 3 21.29 25.86 64.76
N GLY A 4 21.86 25.10 63.88
CA GLY A 4 23.25 24.87 63.50
C GLY A 4 23.35 24.00 62.26
N SER A 5 24.45 24.19 61.58
CA SER A 5 24.94 23.49 60.43
C SER A 5 25.31 22.03 60.77
N LEU A 6 24.94 21.10 59.90
CA LEU A 6 25.61 19.79 59.87
C LEU A 6 25.78 19.35 58.41
N THR A 7 26.98 19.55 57.95
CA THR A 7 27.47 19.06 56.64
C THR A 7 27.80 17.57 56.75
N PHE A 8 27.11 16.73 55.97
CA PHE A 8 27.51 15.37 55.77
C PHE A 8 28.18 15.21 54.40
N ILE A 9 29.47 14.99 54.41
CA ILE A 9 30.28 14.62 53.24
C ILE A 9 30.15 13.09 53.06
N ILE A 10 29.48 12.68 51.99
CA ILE A 10 29.44 11.27 51.59
C ILE A 10 30.45 11.11 50.44
N ALA A 11 31.54 10.41 50.76
CA ALA A 11 32.53 10.01 49.76
C ALA A 11 31.97 8.84 48.93
N ALA A 12 31.75 9.07 47.63
CA ALA A 12 31.35 8.02 46.73
C ALA A 12 32.59 7.22 46.27
N LEU A 13 32.63 5.97 46.65
CA LEU A 13 33.65 5.04 46.23
C LEU A 13 33.26 4.46 44.86
N PHE A 14 33.98 4.84 43.81
CA PHE A 14 33.83 4.24 42.49
C PHE A 14 34.55 2.88 42.45
N LEU A 15 33.78 1.82 42.41
CA LEU A 15 34.33 0.51 42.10
C LEU A 15 34.29 0.31 40.59
N VAL A 16 35.46 0.37 39.96
CA VAL A 16 35.64 0.01 38.55
C VAL A 16 35.74 -1.52 38.50
N SER A 17 34.68 -2.15 37.99
CA SER A 17 34.68 -3.57 37.72
C SER A 17 35.33 -3.79 36.36
N ALA A 18 36.52 -4.34 36.33
CA ALA A 18 37.21 -4.80 35.14
C ALA A 18 36.60 -6.13 34.71
N CYS A 19 35.94 -6.14 33.53
CA CYS A 19 35.54 -7.40 32.88
C CYS A 19 36.76 -7.98 32.17
N GLU A 20 37.26 -9.06 32.69
CA GLU A 20 38.26 -9.87 32.00
C GLU A 20 37.62 -10.62 30.86
N THR A 21 38.15 -10.38 29.63
CA THR A 21 37.78 -11.13 28.44
C THR A 21 38.43 -12.52 28.49
N MET A 22 37.63 -13.56 28.56
CA MET A 22 38.12 -14.93 28.37
C MET A 22 38.30 -15.22 26.89
N ASP A 23 39.50 -15.45 26.44
CA ASP A 23 39.84 -16.01 25.13
C ASP A 23 39.41 -17.49 25.11
N GLU A 24 38.24 -17.77 24.53
CA GLU A 24 37.88 -19.13 24.18
C GLU A 24 38.16 -19.40 22.71
N LYS A 25 39.25 -20.12 22.44
CA LYS A 25 39.58 -20.69 21.14
C LYS A 25 38.59 -21.82 20.84
N GLY A 26 37.49 -21.46 20.15
CA GLY A 26 36.59 -22.45 19.59
C GLY A 26 36.39 -22.05 18.10
N GLY A 27 37.10 -22.72 17.20
CA GLY A 27 36.94 -22.50 15.80
C GLY A 27 35.59 -23.01 15.29
N ALA A 28 34.65 -22.10 15.04
CA ALA A 28 33.49 -22.40 14.25
C ALA A 28 33.62 -21.58 12.97
N ASP A 29 33.79 -22.29 11.87
CA ASP A 29 33.90 -21.77 10.53
C ASP A 29 32.58 -21.11 10.10
N THR A 30 32.46 -19.80 10.25
CA THR A 30 31.32 -19.02 9.78
C THR A 30 31.63 -18.36 8.43
N SER A 31 32.18 -19.15 7.51
CA SER A 31 32.35 -18.71 6.13
C SER A 31 31.06 -18.97 5.37
N GLY A 32 30.19 -17.95 5.25
CA GLY A 32 29.05 -18.09 4.36
C GLY A 32 27.91 -17.09 4.45
N LEU A 33 27.91 -16.22 5.46
CA LEU A 33 26.89 -15.17 5.49
C LEU A 33 27.43 -13.89 4.82
N LYS A 34 27.42 -13.88 3.50
CA LYS A 34 27.56 -12.64 2.75
C LYS A 34 26.34 -11.78 3.06
N ALA A 35 26.53 -10.74 3.85
CA ALA A 35 25.52 -9.71 4.02
C ALA A 35 25.10 -9.25 2.63
N LYS A 36 23.86 -9.51 2.24
CA LYS A 36 23.29 -8.94 1.02
C LYS A 36 23.29 -7.43 1.19
N THR A 37 24.24 -6.77 0.56
CA THR A 37 24.23 -5.32 0.45
C THR A 37 22.96 -4.96 -0.31
N TYR A 38 22.00 -4.35 0.38
CA TYR A 38 20.79 -3.80 -0.25
C TYR A 38 21.25 -2.69 -1.19
N ASP A 39 21.20 -2.98 -2.49
CA ASP A 39 21.50 -1.97 -3.51
C ASP A 39 20.43 -0.88 -3.45
N SER A 40 20.84 0.34 -3.10
CA SER A 40 19.98 1.52 -3.05
C SER A 40 19.31 1.84 -4.40
N LYS A 41 19.80 1.29 -5.49
CA LYS A 41 19.20 1.42 -6.82
C LYS A 41 17.83 0.75 -6.93
N SER A 42 17.50 -0.19 -6.03
CA SER A 42 16.21 -0.91 -6.08
C SER A 42 15.00 -0.03 -5.72
N PHE A 43 15.21 1.16 -5.14
CA PHE A 43 14.12 2.06 -4.74
C PHE A 43 13.80 3.14 -5.79
N TYR A 44 14.58 3.24 -6.87
CA TYR A 44 14.27 4.22 -7.92
C TYR A 44 13.02 3.79 -8.69
N VAL A 45 11.99 4.63 -8.64
CA VAL A 45 10.74 4.45 -9.40
C VAL A 45 10.76 5.43 -10.57
N ALA A 46 10.88 4.90 -11.77
CA ALA A 46 10.93 5.74 -12.98
C ALA A 46 9.58 6.44 -13.18
N PRO A 47 9.55 7.77 -13.33
CA PRO A 47 8.30 8.51 -13.53
C PRO A 47 7.54 8.05 -14.79
N GLY A 48 6.21 8.03 -14.70
CA GLY A 48 5.34 7.67 -15.82
C GLY A 48 5.16 6.17 -16.03
N THR A 49 5.74 5.33 -15.15
CA THR A 49 5.63 3.86 -15.24
C THR A 49 4.45 3.34 -14.40
N ALA A 50 4.07 2.08 -14.62
CA ALA A 50 3.05 1.41 -13.81
C ALA A 50 3.46 1.37 -12.33
N ARG A 51 4.75 1.17 -12.06
CA ARG A 51 5.27 1.20 -10.69
C ARG A 51 5.13 2.60 -10.07
N ASP A 52 5.41 3.66 -10.82
CA ASP A 52 5.21 5.06 -10.39
C ASP A 52 3.75 5.32 -10.03
N PHE A 53 2.84 4.87 -10.88
CA PHE A 53 1.40 5.01 -10.64
C PHE A 53 0.96 4.29 -9.36
N VAL A 54 1.35 3.04 -9.20
CA VAL A 54 0.95 2.23 -8.03
C VAL A 54 1.55 2.77 -6.74
N VAL A 55 2.79 3.11 -6.75
CA VAL A 55 3.56 3.50 -5.54
C VAL A 55 3.32 4.96 -5.15
N UNK A 56 3.26 5.75 -6.17
CA UNK A 56 3.22 7.05 -5.88
C UNK A 56 1.94 7.63 -5.83
N VAL A 57 1.00 7.09 -6.51
CA VAL A 57 -0.35 7.62 -6.61
C VAL A 57 -1.38 6.74 -5.87
N GLY A 58 -1.33 5.42 -6.11
CA GLY A 58 -2.30 4.44 -5.67
C GLY A 58 -3.25 4.07 -6.80
N ASP A 59 -3.44 2.77 -6.98
CA ASP A 59 -4.14 2.20 -8.15
C ASP A 59 -5.60 1.83 -7.88
N ARG A 60 -6.09 1.89 -6.64
CA ARG A 60 -7.39 1.29 -6.30
C ARG A 60 -8.26 2.15 -5.41
N VAL A 61 -9.56 1.94 -5.52
CA VAL A 61 -10.59 2.52 -4.66
C VAL A 61 -11.51 1.39 -4.14
N PHE A 62 -12.13 1.63 -2.99
CA PHE A 62 -12.92 0.62 -2.29
C PHE A 62 -14.39 1.01 -2.22
N PHE A 63 -15.24 -0.02 -2.05
CA PHE A 63 -16.70 0.14 -2.05
C PHE A 63 -17.32 -0.50 -0.80
N ALA A 64 -18.43 0.07 -0.37
CA ALA A 64 -19.27 -0.51 0.66
C ALA A 64 -19.96 -1.80 0.14
N LEU A 65 -20.47 -2.58 1.04
CA LEU A 65 -21.22 -3.80 0.70
C LEU A 65 -22.35 -3.45 -0.27
N ASP A 66 -22.39 -4.17 -1.36
CA ASP A 66 -23.45 -4.07 -2.38
C ASP A 66 -23.59 -2.67 -3.02
N LYS A 67 -22.56 -1.82 -2.91
CA LYS A 67 -22.56 -0.47 -3.50
C LYS A 67 -21.55 -0.36 -4.65
N SER A 68 -21.88 0.52 -5.58
CA SER A 68 -20.98 1.00 -6.65
C SER A 68 -20.79 2.52 -6.58
N SER A 69 -21.37 3.19 -5.58
CA SER A 69 -21.17 4.63 -5.38
C SER A 69 -19.80 4.91 -4.79
N LEU A 70 -19.14 5.97 -5.29
CA LEU A 70 -17.83 6.42 -4.83
C LEU A 70 -17.96 7.23 -3.53
N SER A 71 -17.23 6.82 -2.50
CA SER A 71 -17.12 7.59 -1.26
C SER A 71 -16.23 8.82 -1.46
N SER A 72 -16.18 9.73 -0.47
CA SER A 72 -15.27 10.88 -0.48
C SER A 72 -13.81 10.46 -0.60
N GLU A 73 -13.42 9.41 0.13
CA GLU A 73 -12.05 8.88 0.10
C GLU A 73 -11.71 8.32 -1.29
N SER A 74 -12.66 7.59 -1.91
CA SER A 74 -12.50 7.07 -3.27
C SER A 74 -12.34 8.21 -4.28
N ARG A 75 -13.14 9.27 -4.15
CA ARG A 75 -13.04 10.44 -5.03
C ARG A 75 -11.68 11.14 -4.88
N SER A 76 -11.21 11.35 -3.64
CA SER A 76 -9.90 11.95 -3.38
C SER A 76 -8.74 11.12 -3.96
N MET A 77 -8.86 9.78 -3.89
CA MET A 77 -7.88 8.89 -4.52
C MET A 77 -7.92 9.04 -6.05
N LEU A 78 -9.11 9.06 -6.65
CA LEU A 78 -9.27 9.22 -8.09
C LEU A 78 -8.77 10.59 -8.58
N GLU A 79 -8.90 11.65 -7.80
CA GLU A 79 -8.34 12.97 -8.13
C GLU A 79 -6.80 12.91 -8.29
N LYS A 80 -6.12 12.15 -7.45
CA LYS A 80 -4.67 11.92 -7.59
C LYS A 80 -4.35 11.14 -8.87
N GLN A 81 -5.14 10.11 -9.16
CA GLN A 81 -5.02 9.34 -10.41
C GLN A 81 -5.22 10.23 -11.63
N ILE A 82 -6.24 11.10 -11.59
CA ILE A 82 -6.55 12.06 -12.66
C ILE A 82 -5.38 13.02 -12.90
N ALA A 83 -4.80 13.59 -11.84
CA ALA A 83 -3.64 14.48 -11.95
C ALA A 83 -2.47 13.77 -12.65
N TRP A 84 -2.21 12.52 -12.28
CA TRP A 84 -1.17 11.69 -12.90
C TRP A 84 -1.51 11.39 -14.38
N LEU A 85 -2.73 10.97 -14.66
CA LEU A 85 -3.17 10.64 -16.02
C LEU A 85 -3.18 11.86 -16.97
N LYS A 86 -3.42 13.06 -16.43
CA LYS A 86 -3.30 14.32 -17.19
C LYS A 86 -1.82 14.63 -17.49
N LYS A 87 -0.93 14.41 -16.52
CA LYS A 87 0.52 14.59 -16.70
C LYS A 87 1.07 13.62 -17.77
N TYR A 88 0.57 12.39 -17.80
CA TYR A 88 1.01 11.36 -18.75
C TYR A 88 -0.10 11.05 -19.75
N GLY A 89 -0.35 12.01 -20.67
CA GLY A 89 -1.49 12.02 -21.60
C GLY A 89 -1.54 10.84 -22.56
N GLY A 90 -0.42 10.20 -22.87
CA GLY A 90 -0.34 9.04 -23.75
C GLY A 90 -0.73 7.70 -23.12
N VAL A 91 -0.90 7.67 -21.80
CA VAL A 91 -1.18 6.42 -21.08
C VAL A 91 -2.67 6.07 -21.15
N ASN A 92 -2.96 4.84 -21.57
CA ASN A 92 -4.30 4.25 -21.51
C ASN A 92 -4.43 3.37 -20.26
N VAL A 93 -5.65 3.21 -19.77
CA VAL A 93 -5.90 2.41 -18.56
C VAL A 93 -7.08 1.45 -18.75
N VAL A 94 -7.04 0.37 -17.98
CA VAL A 94 -8.16 -0.55 -17.80
C VAL A 94 -8.61 -0.43 -16.34
N VAL A 95 -9.87 -0.16 -16.11
CA VAL A 95 -10.46 -0.18 -14.76
C VAL A 95 -11.07 -1.55 -14.53
N GLU A 96 -10.52 -2.28 -13.58
CA GLU A 96 -10.96 -3.62 -13.20
C GLU A 96 -11.91 -3.54 -12.00
N GLY A 97 -13.11 -4.12 -12.13
CA GLY A 97 -14.10 -4.16 -11.06
C GLY A 97 -14.13 -5.50 -10.36
N HIS A 98 -14.15 -5.47 -9.02
CA HIS A 98 -14.07 -6.65 -8.18
C HIS A 98 -15.10 -6.61 -7.05
N CYS A 99 -15.47 -7.80 -6.58
CA CYS A 99 -16.44 -8.01 -5.50
C CYS A 99 -15.87 -8.98 -4.47
N ASP A 100 -16.47 -9.02 -3.30
CA ASP A 100 -16.23 -10.08 -2.34
C ASP A 100 -16.95 -11.37 -2.77
N GLU A 101 -16.74 -12.44 -2.03
CA GLU A 101 -17.19 -13.79 -2.43
C GLU A 101 -18.70 -14.00 -2.35
N ARG A 102 -19.43 -13.14 -1.62
CA ARG A 102 -20.86 -13.32 -1.34
C ARG A 102 -21.69 -13.04 -2.59
N GLY A 103 -22.77 -13.84 -2.77
CA GLY A 103 -23.65 -13.73 -3.92
C GLY A 103 -23.26 -14.61 -5.10
N THR A 104 -24.11 -14.62 -6.13
CA THR A 104 -23.89 -15.43 -7.33
C THR A 104 -22.75 -14.84 -8.18
N ARG A 105 -22.21 -15.65 -9.07
CA ARG A 105 -21.19 -15.24 -10.03
C ARG A 105 -21.70 -14.13 -10.97
N GLU A 106 -22.88 -14.32 -11.50
CA GLU A 106 -23.53 -13.41 -12.45
C GLU A 106 -23.78 -12.05 -11.78
N TYR A 107 -24.33 -12.06 -10.57
CA TYR A 107 -24.57 -10.84 -9.79
C TYR A 107 -23.29 -10.06 -9.56
N ASN A 108 -22.22 -10.75 -9.15
CA ASN A 108 -20.93 -10.11 -8.87
C ASN A 108 -20.23 -9.60 -10.13
N LEU A 109 -20.40 -10.28 -11.27
CA LEU A 109 -19.90 -9.77 -12.55
C LEU A 109 -20.56 -8.43 -12.88
N ALA A 110 -21.90 -8.36 -12.76
CA ALA A 110 -22.64 -7.13 -13.00
C ALA A 110 -22.28 -6.04 -11.97
N LEU A 111 -22.13 -6.37 -10.69
CA LEU A 111 -21.74 -5.40 -9.66
C LEU A 111 -20.30 -4.87 -9.88
N GLY A 112 -19.39 -5.76 -10.23
CA GLY A 112 -18.00 -5.38 -10.58
C GLY A 112 -17.98 -4.41 -11.77
N GLU A 113 -18.78 -4.70 -12.78
CA GLU A 113 -18.92 -3.81 -13.96
C GLU A 113 -19.45 -2.42 -13.56
N ARG A 114 -20.50 -2.36 -12.71
CA ARG A 114 -21.04 -1.08 -12.20
C ARG A 114 -19.96 -0.29 -11.43
N ARG A 115 -19.14 -0.97 -10.61
CA ARG A 115 -18.02 -0.34 -9.88
C ARG A 115 -16.97 0.24 -10.81
N ALA A 116 -16.56 -0.53 -11.81
CA ALA A 116 -15.57 -0.09 -12.80
C ALA A 116 -16.11 1.09 -13.63
N ASN A 117 -17.39 1.04 -14.03
CA ASN A 117 -18.02 2.15 -14.74
C ASN A 117 -18.13 3.40 -13.87
N ALA A 118 -18.44 3.29 -12.57
CA ALA A 118 -18.48 4.45 -11.67
C ALA A 118 -17.11 5.17 -11.61
N VAL A 119 -16.02 4.40 -11.63
CA VAL A 119 -14.66 4.97 -11.72
C VAL A 119 -14.44 5.62 -13.08
N LYS A 120 -14.72 4.92 -14.18
CA LYS A 120 -14.59 5.47 -15.55
C LYS A 120 -15.37 6.78 -15.70
N ASP A 121 -16.62 6.80 -15.27
CA ASP A 121 -17.49 7.98 -15.39
C ASP A 121 -16.89 9.16 -14.63
N PHE A 122 -16.33 8.93 -13.43
CA PHE A 122 -15.67 9.97 -12.66
C PHE A 122 -14.40 10.48 -13.37
N LEU A 123 -13.55 9.57 -13.90
CA LEU A 123 -12.36 9.95 -14.67
C LEU A 123 -12.73 10.81 -15.89
N VAL A 124 -13.77 10.40 -16.62
CA VAL A 124 -14.24 11.11 -17.84
C VAL A 124 -14.84 12.47 -17.47
N ALA A 125 -15.68 12.54 -16.44
CA ALA A 125 -16.27 13.78 -15.95
C ALA A 125 -15.19 14.80 -15.53
N MET A 126 -14.03 14.30 -15.07
CA MET A 126 -12.90 15.14 -14.66
C MET A 126 -11.90 15.39 -15.78
N GLY A 127 -12.24 15.01 -17.03
CA GLY A 127 -11.52 15.41 -18.23
C GLY A 127 -10.55 14.39 -18.83
N ILE A 128 -10.60 13.12 -18.39
CA ILE A 128 -9.85 12.04 -19.05
C ILE A 128 -10.67 11.57 -20.26
N SER A 129 -10.03 11.47 -21.44
CA SER A 129 -10.72 11.01 -22.65
C SER A 129 -11.32 9.61 -22.47
N PRO A 130 -12.60 9.40 -22.83
CA PRO A 130 -13.24 8.07 -22.69
C PRO A 130 -12.53 6.97 -23.47
N ASN A 131 -11.86 7.30 -24.56
CA ASN A 131 -11.10 6.33 -25.37
C ASN A 131 -9.86 5.80 -24.64
N ARG A 132 -9.39 6.51 -23.62
CA ARG A 132 -8.24 6.08 -22.79
C ARG A 132 -8.63 5.13 -21.68
N VAL A 133 -9.93 4.94 -21.40
CA VAL A 133 -10.41 4.21 -20.23
C VAL A 133 -11.29 3.03 -20.66
N LYS A 134 -10.76 1.83 -20.57
CA LYS A 134 -11.52 0.58 -20.78
C LYS A 134 -12.00 0.06 -19.41
N VAL A 135 -13.04 -0.77 -19.45
CA VAL A 135 -13.63 -1.38 -18.24
C VAL A 135 -13.65 -2.89 -18.40
N ILE A 136 -13.35 -3.61 -17.33
CA ILE A 136 -13.54 -5.05 -17.25
C ILE A 136 -14.00 -5.42 -15.85
N SER A 137 -14.89 -6.40 -15.74
CA SER A 137 -15.30 -6.95 -14.46
C SER A 137 -14.74 -8.36 -14.29
N TYR A 138 -14.16 -8.61 -13.15
CA TYR A 138 -13.78 -9.95 -12.69
C TYR A 138 -14.75 -10.47 -11.63
N GLY A 139 -15.76 -9.67 -11.26
CA GLY A 139 -16.70 -10.09 -10.21
C GLY A 139 -15.94 -10.56 -8.97
N LYS A 140 -16.22 -11.75 -8.49
CA LYS A 140 -15.56 -12.36 -7.32
C LYS A 140 -14.40 -13.30 -7.68
N GLU A 141 -14.04 -13.43 -8.97
CA GLU A 141 -13.11 -14.45 -9.46
C GLU A 141 -11.63 -14.14 -9.18
N ARG A 142 -11.31 -12.87 -8.83
CA ARG A 142 -9.92 -12.45 -8.54
C ARG A 142 -9.84 -11.75 -7.18
N PRO A 143 -9.95 -12.49 -6.06
CA PRO A 143 -9.85 -11.89 -4.74
C PRO A 143 -8.43 -11.36 -4.47
N ALA A 144 -8.34 -10.21 -3.80
CA ALA A 144 -7.08 -9.63 -3.33
C ALA A 144 -6.70 -10.21 -1.96
N ALA A 145 -7.70 -10.55 -1.16
CA ALA A 145 -7.49 -11.15 0.15
C ALA A 145 -8.35 -12.41 0.29
N LEU A 146 -7.72 -13.48 0.70
CA LEU A 146 -8.41 -14.74 0.99
C LEU A 146 -8.95 -14.71 2.43
N GLY A 147 -10.09 -15.30 2.64
CA GLY A 147 -10.72 -15.39 3.96
C GLY A 147 -12.20 -14.95 3.94
N HIS A 148 -12.95 -15.49 4.89
CA HIS A 148 -14.41 -15.38 4.95
C HIS A 148 -14.83 -14.40 6.07
N ASN A 149 -14.28 -13.18 6.03
CA ASN A 149 -14.52 -12.17 7.06
C ASN A 149 -14.47 -10.75 6.47
N GLU A 150 -14.94 -9.79 7.21
CA GLU A 150 -15.04 -8.41 6.74
C GLU A 150 -13.68 -7.76 6.36
N UNK A 151 -12.67 -8.19 6.76
CA UNK A 151 -11.42 -7.78 6.46
C UNK A 151 -11.02 -8.02 5.12
N SER A 152 -11.19 -9.30 4.85
CA SER A 152 -10.93 -9.78 3.48
C SER A 152 -11.96 -9.21 2.51
N TRP A 153 -13.22 -9.27 2.87
CA TRP A 153 -14.29 -8.77 1.99
C TRP A 153 -14.12 -7.30 1.63
N LYS A 154 -13.74 -6.46 2.58
CA LYS A 154 -13.53 -5.02 2.34
C LYS A 154 -12.41 -4.78 1.32
N GLN A 155 -11.35 -5.59 1.35
CA GLN A 155 -10.25 -5.51 0.38
C GLN A 155 -10.68 -6.01 -1.01
N ASN A 156 -11.63 -6.94 -1.06
CA ASN A 156 -12.12 -7.51 -2.31
C ASN A 156 -13.10 -6.57 -3.03
N ARG A 157 -13.89 -5.79 -2.29
CA ARG A 157 -14.83 -4.80 -2.85
C ARG A 157 -14.05 -3.57 -3.34
N ARG A 158 -13.48 -3.67 -4.54
CA ARG A 158 -12.59 -2.63 -5.07
C ARG A 158 -12.73 -2.43 -6.59
N ALA A 159 -12.25 -1.32 -7.07
CA ALA A 159 -11.90 -1.15 -8.48
C ALA A 159 -10.42 -0.79 -8.56
N VAL A 160 -9.72 -1.34 -9.55
CA VAL A 160 -8.27 -1.15 -9.74
C VAL A 160 -8.05 -0.52 -11.11
N THR A 161 -7.29 0.58 -11.15
CA THR A 161 -6.88 1.24 -12.39
C THR A 161 -5.50 0.70 -12.79
N VAL A 162 -5.45 -0.04 -13.89
CA VAL A 162 -4.25 -0.71 -14.40
C VAL A 162 -3.82 -0.02 -15.69
N LEU A 163 -2.54 0.29 -15.84
CA LEU A 163 -2.01 0.86 -17.09
C LEU A 163 -2.05 -0.21 -18.19
N ALA A 164 -2.60 0.15 -19.36
CA ALA A 164 -2.69 -0.76 -20.49
C ALA A 164 -1.31 -0.94 -21.11
N GLY A 165 -0.90 -2.20 -21.28
CA GLY A 165 0.38 -2.55 -21.91
C GLY A 165 1.57 -2.60 -20.94
N SER A 166 1.33 -2.55 -19.64
CA SER A 166 2.38 -2.66 -18.62
C SER A 166 2.56 -4.12 -18.17
#